data_5020207c9e9b2ee0fe8bd61521162fab
#
_entry.id   5020207c9e9b2ee0fe8bd61521162fab
#
_cell.length_a   1.000
_cell.length_b   1.000
_cell.length_c   1.000
_cell.angle_alpha   90.00
_cell.angle_beta   90.00
_cell.angle_gamma   90.00
#
_symmetry.space_group_name_H-M   'P 1'
#
loop_
_entity.id
_entity.type
_entity.pdbx_description
1 polymer ?
#
loop_
_entity_poly.entity_id
_entity_poly.type
_entity_poly.pdbx_seq_one_letter_code
_entity_poly.pdbx_strand_id
1 'polypeptide(L)'
;MDLRGKSLDKAGYQSELPRAQLDVAQAMTLIEPILRRVQHGTEADLIALAQEFDGATPASIRVPQSALDAALAQLDPAIRTALEVSAERIRKVHNDQVRNETRTTVVDGGTVTEKWIPVDRVGLYVPGGRAVYPSSVMMNVIPAQIAKVKSIAVASPPQKEFGGLPHPTILATCALLGVTEVYAVGGAQAIALFAYGMKGVAEKCDLVTGPGNIYVAAAKRALRGIIGIDSEAGPTEIAILADETAIAADVAADLISQAEHDVIAAAVLVTTSTTLAKDVEAELEKRVAATKHSERIRTALTGIQSAIALVDSLEQGLDVVNAYAAEHLEIQTRNAASDAAKIRNAGAVFIGRFSPVSLGDYSAGSNHVLPTGGCACHSSGLSVQTFLRGLHFIEYGQAAFTEILETVVTLANSEDLPAHGEAMTARLENL
;
A
#
# COMPACT_ATOMS: atom_id res chain seq x y z
N MET A 1 -24.41 -14.84 -4.95
CA MET A 1 -24.61 -14.72 -6.43
C MET A 1 -24.33 -16.06 -7.09
N ASP A 2 -24.86 -16.32 -8.29
CA ASP A 2 -24.65 -17.58 -8.99
C ASP A 2 -23.96 -17.33 -10.32
N LEU A 3 -22.73 -17.81 -10.47
CA LEU A 3 -21.90 -17.71 -11.67
C LEU A 3 -21.83 -19.05 -12.44
N ARG A 4 -22.49 -20.08 -11.92
CA ARG A 4 -22.53 -21.41 -12.57
C ARG A 4 -23.18 -21.30 -13.94
N GLY A 5 -22.67 -22.05 -14.91
CA GLY A 5 -23.10 -21.99 -16.31
C GLY A 5 -22.66 -20.74 -17.06
N LYS A 6 -21.96 -19.79 -16.42
CA LYS A 6 -21.43 -18.59 -17.08
C LYS A 6 -19.98 -18.81 -17.48
N SER A 7 -19.69 -18.69 -18.77
CA SER A 7 -18.32 -18.68 -19.30
C SER A 7 -18.00 -17.26 -19.77
N LEU A 8 -17.40 -16.47 -18.89
CA LEU A 8 -17.12 -15.06 -19.14
C LEU A 8 -15.60 -14.86 -19.29
N ASP A 9 -15.24 -13.83 -20.02
CA ASP A 9 -13.87 -13.33 -20.02
C ASP A 9 -13.60 -12.48 -18.74
N LYS A 10 -12.38 -11.98 -18.60
CA LYS A 10 -11.97 -11.17 -17.45
C LYS A 10 -12.91 -9.95 -17.24
N ALA A 11 -13.25 -9.24 -18.32
CA ALA A 11 -14.10 -8.06 -18.25
C ALA A 11 -15.54 -8.42 -17.86
N GLY A 12 -16.04 -9.54 -18.37
CA GLY A 12 -17.34 -10.09 -17.99
C GLY A 12 -17.42 -10.42 -16.50
N TYR A 13 -16.44 -11.13 -15.96
CA TYR A 13 -16.39 -11.39 -14.51
C TYR A 13 -16.25 -10.10 -13.68
N GLN A 14 -15.44 -9.14 -14.12
CA GLN A 14 -15.29 -7.86 -13.43
C GLN A 14 -16.61 -7.07 -13.36
N SER A 15 -17.48 -7.19 -14.37
CA SER A 15 -18.80 -6.52 -14.37
C SER A 15 -19.83 -7.18 -13.46
N GLU A 16 -19.71 -8.49 -13.22
CA GLU A 16 -20.62 -9.26 -12.37
C GLU A 16 -20.23 -9.20 -10.88
N LEU A 17 -18.94 -9.12 -10.60
CA LEU A 17 -18.45 -9.19 -9.23
C LEU A 17 -18.70 -7.90 -8.44
N PRO A 18 -19.16 -8.02 -7.20
CA PRO A 18 -19.43 -6.86 -6.37
C PRO A 18 -18.13 -6.19 -5.95
N ARG A 19 -18.16 -4.86 -5.91
CA ARG A 19 -17.03 -4.06 -5.42
C ARG A 19 -17.52 -2.76 -4.81
N ALA A 20 -16.88 -2.33 -3.73
CA ALA A 20 -17.15 -1.03 -3.16
C ALA A 20 -16.80 0.08 -4.17
N GLN A 21 -17.73 0.99 -4.41
CA GLN A 21 -17.53 2.14 -5.27
C GLN A 21 -17.16 3.35 -4.42
N LEU A 22 -16.06 4.01 -4.76
CA LEU A 22 -15.64 5.28 -4.18
C LEU A 22 -15.70 6.36 -5.26
N ASP A 23 -16.38 7.44 -4.97
CA ASP A 23 -16.33 8.64 -5.81
C ASP A 23 -15.09 9.48 -5.45
N VAL A 24 -13.92 9.02 -5.93
CA VAL A 24 -12.66 9.74 -5.73
C VAL A 24 -12.69 11.10 -6.43
N ALA A 25 -13.45 11.26 -7.52
CA ALA A 25 -13.56 12.54 -8.23
C ALA A 25 -14.29 13.58 -7.37
N GLN A 26 -15.38 13.20 -6.72
CA GLN A 26 -16.05 14.06 -5.75
C GLN A 26 -15.14 14.38 -4.56
N ALA A 27 -14.44 13.38 -4.02
CA ALA A 27 -13.49 13.60 -2.93
C ALA A 27 -12.38 14.58 -3.31
N MET A 28 -11.86 14.54 -4.55
CA MET A 28 -10.86 15.48 -5.04
C MET A 28 -11.37 16.93 -5.01
N THR A 29 -12.63 17.15 -5.40
CA THR A 29 -13.24 18.50 -5.30
C THR A 29 -13.34 18.98 -3.87
N LEU A 30 -13.70 18.10 -2.93
CA LEU A 30 -13.82 18.42 -1.51
C LEU A 30 -12.48 18.76 -0.85
N ILE A 31 -11.39 18.11 -1.24
CA ILE A 31 -10.07 18.33 -0.63
C ILE A 31 -9.30 19.50 -1.26
N GLU A 32 -9.67 19.97 -2.45
CA GLU A 32 -8.93 21.04 -3.14
C GLU A 32 -8.71 22.29 -2.26
N PRO A 33 -9.71 22.82 -1.53
CA PRO A 33 -9.51 23.93 -0.62
C PRO A 33 -8.52 23.62 0.52
N ILE A 34 -8.52 22.35 1.00
CA ILE A 34 -7.61 21.91 2.04
C ILE A 34 -6.17 21.91 1.52
N LEU A 35 -5.95 21.34 0.32
CA LEU A 35 -4.62 21.29 -0.30
C LEU A 35 -4.05 22.70 -0.50
N ARG A 36 -4.87 23.64 -1.01
CA ARG A 36 -4.47 25.04 -1.18
C ARG A 36 -4.15 25.73 0.15
N ARG A 37 -4.95 25.45 1.19
CA ARG A 37 -4.74 26.02 2.52
C ARG A 37 -3.42 25.53 3.12
N VAL A 38 -3.04 24.27 2.94
CA VAL A 38 -1.74 23.74 3.38
C VAL A 38 -0.60 24.30 2.54
N GLN A 39 -0.78 24.42 1.22
CA GLN A 39 0.26 24.92 0.31
C GLN A 39 0.70 26.36 0.62
N HIS A 40 -0.23 27.22 1.00
CA HIS A 40 0.02 28.66 1.20
C HIS A 40 -0.09 29.11 2.66
N GLY A 41 -0.44 28.17 3.55
CA GLY A 41 -0.70 28.43 4.96
C GLY A 41 0.51 28.33 5.87
N THR A 42 0.19 28.33 7.15
CA THR A 42 1.15 28.24 8.25
C THR A 42 0.80 27.08 9.18
N GLU A 43 1.61 26.84 10.21
CA GLU A 43 1.30 25.83 11.24
C GLU A 43 -0.07 26.07 11.89
N ALA A 44 -0.47 27.31 12.08
CA ALA A 44 -1.78 27.66 12.64
C ALA A 44 -2.94 27.14 11.74
N ASP A 45 -2.76 27.12 10.43
CA ASP A 45 -3.74 26.56 9.50
C ASP A 45 -3.87 25.06 9.64
N LEU A 46 -2.75 24.35 9.82
CA LEU A 46 -2.76 22.89 10.08
C LEU A 46 -3.43 22.57 11.43
N ILE A 47 -3.16 23.35 12.47
CA ILE A 47 -3.80 23.20 13.79
C ILE A 47 -5.31 23.43 13.66
N ALA A 48 -5.74 24.45 12.91
CA ALA A 48 -7.15 24.72 12.67
C ALA A 48 -7.83 23.58 11.86
N LEU A 49 -7.15 23.01 10.85
CA LEU A 49 -7.65 21.86 10.12
C LEU A 49 -7.75 20.60 11.01
N ALA A 50 -6.79 20.40 11.92
CA ALA A 50 -6.86 19.32 12.90
C ALA A 50 -8.06 19.47 13.85
N GLN A 51 -8.35 20.70 14.31
CA GLN A 51 -9.54 20.98 15.10
C GLN A 51 -10.84 20.72 14.30
N GLU A 52 -10.85 21.10 13.02
CA GLU A 52 -12.02 20.95 12.14
C GLU A 52 -12.35 19.49 11.84
N PHE A 53 -11.32 18.67 11.49
CA PHE A 53 -11.53 17.30 10.99
C PHE A 53 -11.27 16.21 12.03
N ASP A 54 -10.34 16.43 12.97
CA ASP A 54 -9.97 15.44 13.99
C ASP A 54 -10.55 15.79 15.37
N GLY A 55 -11.13 17.00 15.54
CA GLY A 55 -11.65 17.47 16.82
C GLY A 55 -10.57 17.67 17.90
N ALA A 56 -9.31 17.79 17.49
CA ALA A 56 -8.15 17.89 18.35
C ALA A 56 -7.30 19.11 18.00
N THR A 57 -6.74 19.76 19.02
CA THR A 57 -5.87 20.94 18.85
C THR A 57 -4.49 20.62 19.37
N PRO A 58 -3.56 20.16 18.52
CA PRO A 58 -2.17 19.91 18.91
C PRO A 58 -1.49 21.24 19.31
N ALA A 59 -0.62 21.18 20.32
CA ALA A 59 0.19 22.33 20.73
C ALA A 59 1.21 22.75 19.66
N SER A 60 1.68 21.79 18.87
CA SER A 60 2.49 21.94 17.66
C SER A 60 2.25 20.78 16.72
N ILE A 61 2.41 21.00 15.43
CA ILE A 61 2.27 19.93 14.43
C ILE A 61 3.43 18.93 14.54
N ARG A 62 4.65 19.40 14.81
CA ARG A 62 5.78 18.53 15.11
C ARG A 62 5.66 17.96 16.52
N VAL A 63 5.59 16.63 16.62
CA VAL A 63 5.57 15.93 17.91
C VAL A 63 6.94 16.09 18.59
N PRO A 64 7.00 16.55 19.86
CA PRO A 64 8.27 16.69 20.55
C PRO A 64 8.89 15.32 20.89
N GLN A 65 10.22 15.23 20.85
CA GLN A 65 10.94 13.98 21.15
C GLN A 65 10.56 13.40 22.51
N SER A 66 10.34 14.26 23.52
CA SER A 66 9.93 13.83 24.85
C SER A 66 8.61 13.05 24.87
N ALA A 67 7.69 13.34 23.94
CA ALA A 67 6.43 12.57 23.83
C ALA A 67 6.66 11.18 23.23
N LEU A 68 7.58 11.04 22.28
CA LEU A 68 8.03 9.76 21.74
C LEU A 68 8.70 8.91 22.81
N ASP A 69 9.62 9.50 23.55
CA ASP A 69 10.37 8.83 24.63
C ASP A 69 9.43 8.38 25.75
N ALA A 70 8.50 9.23 26.17
CA ALA A 70 7.50 8.92 27.17
C ALA A 70 6.55 7.80 26.72
N ALA A 71 6.11 7.82 25.46
CA ALA A 71 5.27 6.78 24.90
C ALA A 71 5.97 5.41 24.88
N LEU A 72 7.25 5.37 24.48
CA LEU A 72 8.04 4.14 24.49
C LEU A 72 8.28 3.61 25.90
N ALA A 73 8.55 4.50 26.86
CA ALA A 73 8.76 4.13 28.26
C ALA A 73 7.52 3.57 28.93
N GLN A 74 6.33 4.00 28.50
CA GLN A 74 5.02 3.57 29.04
C GLN A 74 4.38 2.44 28.24
N LEU A 75 5.00 2.00 27.15
CA LEU A 75 4.45 0.94 26.31
C LEU A 75 4.32 -0.37 27.10
N ASP A 76 3.14 -0.98 27.02
CA ASP A 76 2.89 -2.29 27.62
C ASP A 76 3.95 -3.30 27.15
N PRO A 77 4.59 -4.05 28.08
CA PRO A 77 5.65 -5.01 27.72
C PRO A 77 5.22 -6.10 26.74
N ALA A 78 3.95 -6.55 26.80
CA ALA A 78 3.44 -7.56 25.89
C ALA A 78 3.27 -6.98 24.46
N ILE A 79 2.77 -5.75 24.35
CA ILE A 79 2.68 -5.04 23.08
C ILE A 79 4.08 -4.78 22.52
N ARG A 80 5.02 -4.37 23.36
CA ARG A 80 6.41 -4.16 22.95
C ARG A 80 7.01 -5.43 22.35
N THR A 81 6.89 -6.55 23.04
CA THR A 81 7.39 -7.85 22.57
C THR A 81 6.74 -8.24 21.23
N ALA A 82 5.44 -8.05 21.09
CA ALA A 82 4.73 -8.36 19.84
C ALA A 82 5.22 -7.49 18.67
N LEU A 83 5.45 -6.19 18.90
CA LEU A 83 6.00 -5.27 17.89
C LEU A 83 7.43 -5.65 17.50
N GLU A 84 8.29 -6.01 18.47
CA GLU A 84 9.68 -6.43 18.24
C GLU A 84 9.75 -7.71 17.38
N VAL A 85 8.93 -8.72 17.71
CA VAL A 85 8.84 -9.98 16.94
C VAL A 85 8.34 -9.72 15.52
N SER A 86 7.29 -8.90 15.36
CA SER A 86 6.76 -8.57 14.06
C SER A 86 7.75 -7.78 13.21
N ALA A 87 8.42 -6.79 13.82
CA ALA A 87 9.44 -5.98 13.15
C ALA A 87 10.63 -6.83 12.66
N GLU A 88 11.07 -7.82 13.45
CA GLU A 88 12.13 -8.75 13.05
C GLU A 88 11.74 -9.55 11.79
N ARG A 89 10.52 -10.10 11.76
CA ARG A 89 10.01 -10.87 10.64
C ARG A 89 9.86 -10.02 9.38
N ILE A 90 9.32 -8.78 9.52
CA ILE A 90 9.21 -7.83 8.42
C ILE A 90 10.60 -7.48 7.88
N ARG A 91 11.58 -7.21 8.74
CA ARG A 91 12.96 -6.95 8.33
C ARG A 91 13.56 -8.12 7.54
N LYS A 92 13.32 -9.35 8.00
CA LYS A 92 13.85 -10.54 7.34
C LYS A 92 13.35 -10.65 5.90
N VAL A 93 12.03 -10.57 5.69
CA VAL A 93 11.44 -10.66 4.34
C VAL A 93 11.86 -9.49 3.44
N HIS A 94 11.85 -8.26 3.98
CA HIS A 94 12.18 -7.08 3.19
C HIS A 94 13.68 -6.97 2.86
N ASN A 95 14.58 -7.52 3.67
CA ASN A 95 16.00 -7.62 3.31
C ASN A 95 16.22 -8.45 2.04
N ASP A 96 15.44 -9.51 1.85
CA ASP A 96 15.54 -10.35 0.64
C ASP A 96 14.99 -9.64 -0.62
N GLN A 97 14.30 -8.51 -0.46
CA GLN A 97 13.79 -7.69 -1.59
C GLN A 97 14.83 -6.69 -2.11
N VAL A 98 15.95 -6.50 -1.44
CA VAL A 98 16.98 -5.54 -1.89
C VAL A 98 17.55 -5.97 -3.23
N ARG A 99 17.51 -5.06 -4.20
CA ARG A 99 18.09 -5.30 -5.53
C ARG A 99 19.56 -4.94 -5.57
N ASN A 100 20.34 -5.78 -6.24
CA ASN A 100 21.73 -5.48 -6.59
C ASN A 100 21.80 -4.66 -7.88
N GLU A 101 22.90 -3.92 -8.07
CA GLU A 101 23.17 -3.30 -9.35
C GLU A 101 23.38 -4.35 -10.45
N THR A 102 22.99 -4.02 -11.67
CA THR A 102 23.16 -4.86 -12.85
C THR A 102 24.05 -4.15 -13.86
N ARG A 103 25.19 -4.70 -14.18
CA ARG A 103 26.11 -4.18 -15.20
C ARG A 103 26.03 -5.04 -16.45
N THR A 104 25.68 -4.42 -17.56
CA THR A 104 25.63 -5.04 -18.90
C THR A 104 26.74 -4.47 -19.76
N THR A 105 27.62 -5.34 -20.27
CA THR A 105 28.56 -4.96 -21.33
C THR A 105 27.81 -5.08 -22.66
N VAL A 106 27.60 -3.93 -23.32
CA VAL A 106 26.86 -3.85 -24.59
C VAL A 106 27.79 -4.20 -25.75
N VAL A 107 29.00 -3.63 -25.70
CA VAL A 107 30.13 -3.89 -26.61
C VAL A 107 31.42 -3.81 -25.81
N ASP A 108 32.54 -4.25 -26.38
CA ASP A 108 33.84 -4.06 -25.73
C ASP A 108 34.13 -2.57 -25.51
N GLY A 109 34.36 -2.18 -24.28
CA GLY A 109 34.52 -0.77 -23.88
C GLY A 109 33.22 0.04 -23.77
N GLY A 110 32.03 -0.58 -23.91
CA GLY A 110 30.73 0.07 -23.72
C GLY A 110 29.88 -0.65 -22.67
N THR A 111 29.50 0.01 -21.57
CA THR A 111 28.70 -0.58 -20.50
C THR A 111 27.51 0.28 -20.10
N VAL A 112 26.42 -0.39 -19.68
CA VAL A 112 25.29 0.23 -19.02
C VAL A 112 25.11 -0.43 -17.65
N THR A 113 25.18 0.38 -16.59
CA THR A 113 24.98 -0.11 -15.22
C THR A 113 23.69 0.46 -14.65
N GLU A 114 22.72 -0.39 -14.29
CA GLU A 114 21.54 0.02 -13.54
C GLU A 114 21.85 -0.03 -12.05
N LYS A 115 21.70 1.10 -11.37
CA LYS A 115 21.87 1.23 -9.91
C LYS A 115 20.53 1.58 -9.28
N TRP A 116 20.25 0.95 -8.13
CA TRP A 116 19.06 1.21 -7.33
C TRP A 116 19.38 2.21 -6.23
N ILE A 117 18.85 3.43 -6.36
CA ILE A 117 19.14 4.56 -5.49
C ILE A 117 17.89 4.94 -4.72
N PRO A 118 17.95 5.03 -3.37
CA PRO A 118 16.79 5.44 -2.57
C PRO A 118 16.35 6.87 -2.89
N VAL A 119 15.08 7.16 -2.64
CA VAL A 119 14.61 8.54 -2.51
C VAL A 119 15.32 9.18 -1.31
N ASP A 120 15.53 10.50 -1.34
CA ASP A 120 16.26 11.16 -0.24
C ASP A 120 15.37 11.30 1.00
N ARG A 121 14.08 11.60 0.81
CA ARG A 121 13.14 11.83 1.90
C ARG A 121 11.76 11.23 1.61
N VAL A 122 11.17 10.57 2.62
CA VAL A 122 9.83 9.99 2.52
C VAL A 122 8.93 10.43 3.65
N GLY A 123 7.66 10.70 3.32
CA GLY A 123 6.56 10.90 4.25
C GLY A 123 5.72 9.62 4.35
N LEU A 124 5.57 9.10 5.55
CA LEU A 124 4.82 7.87 5.83
C LEU A 124 3.53 8.24 6.56
N TYR A 125 2.39 8.01 5.91
CA TYR A 125 1.09 8.26 6.51
C TYR A 125 0.58 7.02 7.25
N VAL A 126 0.24 7.21 8.51
CA VAL A 126 -0.34 6.16 9.37
C VAL A 126 -1.73 6.60 9.80
N PRO A 127 -2.77 5.87 9.41
CA PRO A 127 -4.14 6.20 9.81
C PRO A 127 -4.32 6.18 11.32
N GLY A 128 -5.34 6.88 11.79
CA GLY A 128 -5.78 6.91 13.19
C GLY A 128 -7.29 7.14 13.28
N GLY A 129 -7.81 7.27 14.47
CA GLY A 129 -9.21 7.54 14.74
C GLY A 129 -9.97 6.29 15.23
N ARG A 130 -10.67 5.57 14.35
CA ARG A 130 -11.50 4.41 14.75
C ARG A 130 -10.70 3.21 15.25
N ALA A 131 -9.49 3.04 14.76
CA ALA A 131 -8.57 2.00 15.19
C ALA A 131 -7.14 2.57 15.25
N VAL A 132 -6.25 1.85 15.94
CA VAL A 132 -4.84 2.20 16.09
C VAL A 132 -4.02 1.20 15.30
N TYR A 133 -3.15 1.70 14.42
CA TYR A 133 -2.39 0.88 13.48
C TYR A 133 -0.87 0.97 13.69
N PRO A 134 -0.32 0.47 14.82
CA PRO A 134 1.13 0.39 15.01
C PRO A 134 1.80 -0.50 13.95
N SER A 135 1.08 -1.50 13.45
CA SER A 135 1.52 -2.34 12.32
C SER A 135 1.82 -1.50 11.07
N SER A 136 0.98 -0.50 10.75
CA SER A 136 1.22 0.38 9.59
C SER A 136 2.47 1.25 9.76
N VAL A 137 2.87 1.58 10.99
CA VAL A 137 4.19 2.21 11.23
C VAL A 137 5.30 1.27 10.79
N MET A 138 5.27 0.00 11.26
CA MET A 138 6.29 -1.00 10.92
C MET A 138 6.34 -1.28 9.41
N MET A 139 5.17 -1.46 8.79
CA MET A 139 5.03 -1.79 7.35
C MET A 139 5.52 -0.69 6.43
N ASN A 140 5.51 0.56 6.87
CA ASN A 140 6.03 1.70 6.11
C ASN A 140 7.50 2.00 6.46
N VAL A 141 7.86 2.05 7.75
CA VAL A 141 9.19 2.47 8.21
C VAL A 141 10.25 1.43 7.86
N ILE A 142 9.99 0.14 8.09
CA ILE A 142 11.01 -0.90 7.93
C ILE A 142 11.50 -1.01 6.48
N PRO A 143 10.65 -1.11 5.45
CA PRO A 143 11.14 -1.15 4.06
C PRO A 143 11.85 0.13 3.64
N ALA A 144 11.43 1.32 4.14
CA ALA A 144 12.13 2.57 3.89
C ALA A 144 13.55 2.58 4.51
N GLN A 145 13.70 2.04 5.73
CA GLN A 145 15.00 1.88 6.39
C GLN A 145 15.91 0.89 5.63
N ILE A 146 15.37 -0.23 5.18
CA ILE A 146 16.10 -1.24 4.40
C ILE A 146 16.52 -0.68 3.04
N ALA A 147 15.68 0.11 2.39
CA ALA A 147 16.02 0.85 1.18
C ALA A 147 17.10 1.92 1.42
N LYS A 148 17.45 2.21 2.68
CA LYS A 148 18.42 3.23 3.10
C LYS A 148 17.97 4.67 2.77
N VAL A 149 16.68 4.94 2.85
CA VAL A 149 16.15 6.31 2.80
C VAL A 149 16.74 7.13 3.94
N LYS A 150 17.33 8.28 3.62
CA LYS A 150 18.09 9.09 4.60
C LYS A 150 17.19 9.81 5.60
N SER A 151 16.02 10.26 5.14
CA SER A 151 15.09 11.05 5.94
C SER A 151 13.69 10.43 5.90
N ILE A 152 13.19 10.03 7.06
CA ILE A 152 11.89 9.39 7.23
C ILE A 152 11.05 10.23 8.18
N ALA A 153 9.91 10.70 7.70
CA ALA A 153 8.91 11.42 8.46
C ALA A 153 7.62 10.59 8.53
N VAL A 154 6.98 10.57 9.71
CA VAL A 154 5.69 9.91 9.91
C VAL A 154 4.62 10.94 10.23
N ALA A 155 3.43 10.82 9.65
CA ALA A 155 2.27 11.61 10.02
C ALA A 155 1.13 10.69 10.47
N SER A 156 0.48 11.07 11.58
CA SER A 156 -0.70 10.37 12.08
C SER A 156 -1.65 11.39 12.71
N PRO A 157 -2.99 11.19 12.62
CA PRO A 157 -3.97 12.13 13.13
C PRO A 157 -3.78 12.40 14.62
N PRO A 158 -3.90 13.68 15.05
CA PRO A 158 -3.97 14.02 16.46
C PRO A 158 -5.25 13.50 17.09
N GLN A 159 -5.22 13.17 18.37
CA GLN A 159 -6.38 12.66 19.12
C GLN A 159 -6.62 13.52 20.37
N LYS A 160 -7.89 13.83 20.59
CA LYS A 160 -8.30 14.69 21.71
C LYS A 160 -7.96 14.07 23.07
N GLU A 161 -8.11 12.74 23.19
CA GLU A 161 -7.83 12.00 24.42
C GLU A 161 -6.35 12.06 24.82
N PHE A 162 -5.45 12.35 23.87
CA PHE A 162 -4.01 12.42 24.11
C PHE A 162 -3.46 13.84 23.96
N GLY A 163 -4.29 14.85 24.25
CA GLY A 163 -3.88 16.25 24.24
C GLY A 163 -3.45 16.77 22.86
N GLY A 164 -4.00 16.22 21.79
CA GLY A 164 -3.66 16.59 20.43
C GLY A 164 -2.42 15.88 19.88
N LEU A 165 -1.87 14.90 20.58
CA LEU A 165 -0.84 14.01 20.05
C LEU A 165 -1.49 12.83 19.28
N PRO A 166 -0.77 12.17 18.37
CA PRO A 166 -1.14 10.85 17.88
C PRO A 166 -1.20 9.83 19.02
N HIS A 167 -1.90 8.71 18.77
CA HIS A 167 -2.05 7.66 19.76
C HIS A 167 -0.69 7.20 20.34
N PRO A 168 -0.56 7.00 21.68
CA PRO A 168 0.70 6.65 22.32
C PRO A 168 1.39 5.42 21.72
N THR A 169 0.63 4.38 21.33
CA THR A 169 1.21 3.18 20.70
C THR A 169 1.83 3.49 19.33
N ILE A 170 1.29 4.45 18.55
CA ILE A 170 1.91 4.91 17.31
C ILE A 170 3.24 5.59 17.61
N LEU A 171 3.25 6.52 18.57
CA LEU A 171 4.46 7.23 18.99
C LEU A 171 5.53 6.26 19.52
N ALA A 172 5.13 5.31 20.35
CA ALA A 172 6.02 4.28 20.89
C ALA A 172 6.62 3.41 19.78
N THR A 173 5.82 3.04 18.77
CA THR A 173 6.31 2.25 17.63
C THR A 173 7.28 3.05 16.77
N CYS A 174 7.02 4.35 16.54
CA CYS A 174 7.97 5.25 15.87
C CYS A 174 9.30 5.30 16.64
N ALA A 175 9.24 5.52 17.96
CA ALA A 175 10.44 5.55 18.81
C ALA A 175 11.19 4.21 18.80
N LEU A 176 10.47 3.08 18.90
CA LEU A 176 11.04 1.73 18.83
C LEU A 176 11.83 1.48 17.54
N LEU A 177 11.35 2.04 16.43
CA LEU A 177 12.00 1.94 15.13
C LEU A 177 13.02 3.06 14.85
N GLY A 178 13.27 3.95 15.83
CA GLY A 178 14.25 5.04 15.71
C GLY A 178 13.78 6.21 14.85
N VAL A 179 12.46 6.33 14.60
CA VAL A 179 11.89 7.49 13.90
C VAL A 179 11.72 8.63 14.92
N THR A 180 12.37 9.77 14.64
CA THR A 180 12.35 10.97 15.47
C THR A 180 11.51 12.10 14.88
N GLU A 181 11.04 11.94 13.65
CA GLU A 181 10.28 12.93 12.92
C GLU A 181 8.83 12.48 12.74
N VAL A 182 7.97 12.94 13.67
CA VAL A 182 6.55 12.60 13.70
C VAL A 182 5.71 13.87 13.70
N TYR A 183 4.62 13.87 12.94
CA TYR A 183 3.68 14.99 12.79
C TYR A 183 2.27 14.61 13.24
N ALA A 184 1.67 15.44 14.08
CA ALA A 184 0.29 15.31 14.54
C ALA A 184 -0.66 15.93 13.50
N VAL A 185 -0.80 15.25 12.35
CA VAL A 185 -1.62 15.69 11.25
C VAL A 185 -2.21 14.49 10.51
N GLY A 186 -3.50 14.53 10.21
CA GLY A 186 -4.25 13.45 9.54
C GLY A 186 -4.70 13.82 8.13
N GLY A 187 -5.40 12.89 7.47
CA GLY A 187 -6.15 13.15 6.24
C GLY A 187 -5.37 13.70 5.04
N ALA A 188 -6.09 14.42 4.19
CA ALA A 188 -5.53 15.05 2.99
C ALA A 188 -4.46 16.10 3.32
N GLN A 189 -4.57 16.76 4.47
CA GLN A 189 -3.61 17.76 4.91
C GLN A 189 -2.24 17.18 5.24
N ALA A 190 -2.16 15.93 5.70
CA ALA A 190 -0.88 15.23 5.91
C ALA A 190 -0.16 14.98 4.57
N ILE A 191 -0.90 14.53 3.56
CA ILE A 191 -0.37 14.30 2.22
C ILE A 191 0.11 15.63 1.60
N ALA A 192 -0.67 16.71 1.76
CA ALA A 192 -0.30 18.05 1.29
C ALA A 192 0.94 18.59 2.02
N LEU A 193 1.06 18.37 3.34
CA LEU A 193 2.24 18.75 4.11
C LEU A 193 3.51 18.08 3.58
N PHE A 194 3.45 16.78 3.28
CA PHE A 194 4.59 16.07 2.69
C PHE A 194 4.89 16.51 1.26
N ALA A 195 3.87 16.83 0.47
CA ALA A 195 4.04 17.23 -0.93
C ALA A 195 4.63 18.65 -1.09
N TYR A 196 4.19 19.59 -0.27
CA TYR A 196 4.61 20.99 -0.40
C TYR A 196 5.70 21.38 0.60
N GLY A 197 5.81 20.68 1.72
CA GLY A 197 6.52 21.17 2.89
C GLY A 197 5.80 22.35 3.51
N MET A 198 6.31 22.81 4.66
CA MET A 198 5.84 24.04 5.32
C MET A 198 7.00 24.63 6.09
N LYS A 199 7.37 25.87 5.79
CA LYS A 199 8.53 26.56 6.40
C LYS A 199 8.45 26.54 7.93
N GLY A 200 9.49 26.04 8.56
CA GLY A 200 9.58 25.93 10.04
C GLY A 200 8.80 24.77 10.65
N VAL A 201 8.08 23.99 9.88
CA VAL A 201 7.29 22.83 10.33
C VAL A 201 7.83 21.52 9.73
N ALA A 202 7.79 21.37 8.42
CA ALA A 202 8.20 20.17 7.71
C ALA A 202 8.87 20.48 6.39
N GLU A 203 9.91 19.72 6.05
CA GLU A 203 10.49 19.75 4.71
C GLU A 203 9.66 18.92 3.75
N LYS A 204 9.66 19.30 2.46
CA LYS A 204 9.04 18.55 1.38
C LYS A 204 9.64 17.14 1.27
N CYS A 205 8.80 16.16 0.98
CA CYS A 205 9.22 14.78 0.69
C CYS A 205 9.23 14.49 -0.82
N ASP A 206 10.01 13.49 -1.22
CA ASP A 206 10.04 12.99 -2.61
C ASP A 206 8.94 11.98 -2.87
N LEU A 207 8.57 11.23 -1.84
CA LEU A 207 7.59 10.14 -1.88
C LEU A 207 6.71 10.18 -0.64
N VAL A 208 5.43 9.88 -0.79
CA VAL A 208 4.51 9.60 0.31
C VAL A 208 3.92 8.21 0.18
N THR A 209 3.90 7.45 1.28
CA THR A 209 3.31 6.10 1.33
C THR A 209 2.37 5.96 2.52
N GLY A 210 1.60 4.89 2.53
CA GLY A 210 0.71 4.51 3.62
C GLY A 210 -0.76 4.48 3.22
N PRO A 211 -1.57 3.60 3.86
CA PRO A 211 -2.99 3.48 3.61
C PRO A 211 -3.76 4.67 4.18
N GLY A 212 -4.98 4.88 3.71
CA GLY A 212 -5.84 5.94 4.22
C GLY A 212 -7.25 5.86 3.66
N ASN A 213 -8.10 6.77 4.13
CA ASN A 213 -9.47 6.89 3.63
C ASN A 213 -9.52 7.54 2.24
N ILE A 214 -10.74 7.70 1.69
CA ILE A 214 -10.97 8.29 0.37
C ILE A 214 -10.30 9.66 0.19
N TYR A 215 -10.23 10.49 1.23
CA TYR A 215 -9.63 11.83 1.15
C TYR A 215 -8.09 11.75 1.05
N VAL A 216 -7.47 10.75 1.68
CA VAL A 216 -6.04 10.46 1.54
C VAL A 216 -5.75 9.96 0.13
N ALA A 217 -6.56 9.04 -0.40
CA ALA A 217 -6.44 8.54 -1.76
C ALA A 217 -6.62 9.67 -2.79
N ALA A 218 -7.63 10.52 -2.59
CA ALA A 218 -7.86 11.70 -3.43
C ALA A 218 -6.68 12.69 -3.39
N ALA A 219 -6.09 12.93 -2.22
CA ALA A 219 -4.93 13.81 -2.07
C ALA A 219 -3.69 13.24 -2.77
N LYS A 220 -3.43 11.93 -2.63
CA LYS A 220 -2.37 11.25 -3.37
C LYS A 220 -2.56 11.40 -4.89
N ARG A 221 -3.78 11.17 -5.40
CA ARG A 221 -4.11 11.35 -6.82
C ARG A 221 -3.90 12.78 -7.28
N ALA A 222 -4.40 13.76 -6.53
CA ALA A 222 -4.30 15.18 -6.89
C ALA A 222 -2.86 15.70 -6.89
N LEU A 223 -1.99 15.16 -6.02
CA LEU A 223 -0.63 15.60 -5.84
C LEU A 223 0.41 14.72 -6.57
N ARG A 224 -0.04 13.67 -7.26
CA ARG A 224 0.81 12.83 -8.10
C ARG A 224 1.50 13.68 -9.17
N GLY A 225 2.84 13.63 -9.21
CA GLY A 225 3.65 14.49 -10.09
C GLY A 225 4.29 15.67 -9.35
N ILE A 226 3.74 16.08 -8.18
CA ILE A 226 4.41 16.98 -7.23
C ILE A 226 5.22 16.16 -6.24
N ILE A 227 4.65 15.02 -5.81
CA ILE A 227 5.28 14.02 -4.93
C ILE A 227 5.02 12.62 -5.51
N GLY A 228 5.97 11.70 -5.36
CA GLY A 228 5.74 10.29 -5.64
C GLY A 228 4.73 9.69 -4.65
N ILE A 229 3.98 8.68 -5.09
CA ILE A 229 3.03 7.95 -4.24
C ILE A 229 3.25 6.44 -4.37
N ASP A 230 2.89 5.67 -3.34
CA ASP A 230 2.86 4.20 -3.39
C ASP A 230 1.72 3.70 -4.29
N SER A 231 0.47 3.93 -3.85
CA SER A 231 -0.74 3.54 -4.56
C SER A 231 -1.92 4.43 -4.15
N GLU A 232 -2.99 4.39 -4.93
CA GLU A 232 -4.28 4.94 -4.55
C GLU A 232 -5.08 3.82 -3.88
N ALA A 233 -5.12 3.81 -2.54
CA ALA A 233 -5.87 2.81 -1.80
C ALA A 233 -7.37 3.11 -1.83
N GLY A 234 -8.16 2.12 -2.22
CA GLY A 234 -9.61 2.08 -2.04
C GLY A 234 -10.02 1.41 -0.72
N PRO A 235 -11.28 1.01 -0.57
CA PRO A 235 -11.73 0.17 0.52
C PRO A 235 -10.96 -1.13 0.55
N THR A 236 -10.69 -1.62 1.75
CA THR A 236 -10.04 -2.92 1.92
C THR A 236 -10.95 -4.06 1.48
N GLU A 237 -10.38 -5.12 0.93
CA GLU A 237 -11.14 -6.23 0.35
C GLU A 237 -10.44 -7.58 0.52
N ILE A 238 -11.23 -8.61 0.78
CA ILE A 238 -10.80 -10.01 0.73
C ILE A 238 -11.60 -10.78 -0.32
N ALA A 239 -10.91 -11.69 -1.03
CA ALA A 239 -11.53 -12.79 -1.73
C ALA A 239 -11.01 -14.11 -1.17
N ILE A 240 -11.89 -15.08 -0.94
CA ILE A 240 -11.55 -16.44 -0.52
C ILE A 240 -12.01 -17.39 -1.60
N LEU A 241 -11.09 -18.16 -2.19
CA LEU A 241 -11.41 -19.29 -3.06
C LEU A 241 -11.38 -20.56 -2.25
N ALA A 242 -12.53 -21.23 -2.12
CA ALA A 242 -12.68 -22.40 -1.26
C ALA A 242 -13.42 -23.54 -1.97
N ASP A 243 -13.00 -24.79 -1.75
CA ASP A 243 -13.71 -25.99 -2.14
C ASP A 243 -14.45 -26.62 -0.92
N GLU A 244 -15.04 -27.79 -1.12
CA GLU A 244 -15.78 -28.53 -0.08
C GLU A 244 -14.92 -29.00 1.10
N THR A 245 -13.59 -28.89 1.01
CA THR A 245 -12.66 -29.29 2.08
C THR A 245 -12.35 -28.17 3.05
N ALA A 246 -12.72 -26.93 2.72
CA ALA A 246 -12.55 -25.78 3.59
C ALA A 246 -13.46 -25.88 4.85
N ILE A 247 -12.99 -25.31 5.94
CA ILE A 247 -13.74 -25.28 7.20
C ILE A 247 -14.55 -23.98 7.26
N ALA A 248 -15.88 -24.10 7.26
CA ALA A 248 -16.79 -22.97 7.25
C ALA A 248 -16.51 -21.95 8.38
N ALA A 249 -16.12 -22.45 9.56
CA ALA A 249 -15.80 -21.63 10.72
C ALA A 249 -14.55 -20.76 10.51
N ASP A 250 -13.53 -21.27 9.80
CA ASP A 250 -12.32 -20.56 9.47
C ASP A 250 -12.62 -19.49 8.40
N VAL A 251 -13.27 -19.88 7.31
CA VAL A 251 -13.70 -18.95 6.23
C VAL A 251 -14.56 -17.80 6.77
N ALA A 252 -15.53 -18.11 7.65
CA ALA A 252 -16.35 -17.08 8.25
C ALA A 252 -15.55 -16.12 9.15
N ALA A 253 -14.57 -16.64 9.90
CA ALA A 253 -13.71 -15.83 10.74
C ALA A 253 -12.85 -14.84 9.90
N ASP A 254 -12.33 -15.29 8.75
CA ASP A 254 -11.51 -14.45 7.86
C ASP A 254 -12.35 -13.39 7.12
N LEU A 255 -13.57 -13.74 6.69
CA LEU A 255 -14.52 -12.74 6.15
C LEU A 255 -14.90 -11.68 7.18
N ILE A 256 -15.08 -12.07 8.46
CA ILE A 256 -15.39 -11.16 9.56
C ILE A 256 -14.18 -10.26 9.88
N SER A 257 -12.97 -10.80 9.91
CA SER A 257 -11.77 -10.01 10.19
C SER A 257 -11.59 -8.89 9.17
N GLN A 258 -11.90 -9.15 7.89
CA GLN A 258 -11.90 -8.14 6.84
C GLN A 258 -13.03 -7.12 7.01
N ALA A 259 -14.24 -7.59 7.29
CA ALA A 259 -15.42 -6.73 7.46
C ALA A 259 -15.31 -5.79 8.69
N GLU A 260 -14.46 -6.14 9.66
CA GLU A 260 -14.22 -5.34 10.85
C GLU A 260 -13.49 -4.02 10.57
N HIS A 261 -12.78 -3.91 9.44
CA HIS A 261 -12.01 -2.70 9.12
C HIS A 261 -12.91 -1.49 8.86
N ASP A 262 -13.93 -1.62 8.03
CA ASP A 262 -14.85 -0.53 7.69
C ASP A 262 -16.21 -1.03 7.21
N VAL A 263 -17.25 -0.20 7.26
CA VAL A 263 -18.61 -0.51 6.78
C VAL A 263 -18.66 -0.76 5.26
N ILE A 264 -17.67 -0.27 4.51
CA ILE A 264 -17.53 -0.48 3.06
C ILE A 264 -16.46 -1.50 2.70
N ALA A 265 -15.86 -2.20 3.69
CA ALA A 265 -14.97 -3.31 3.42
C ALA A 265 -15.70 -4.40 2.63
N ALA A 266 -15.02 -4.99 1.64
CA ALA A 266 -15.60 -6.03 0.81
C ALA A 266 -15.12 -7.43 1.25
N ALA A 267 -16.05 -8.36 1.40
CA ALA A 267 -15.79 -9.74 1.76
C ALA A 267 -16.46 -10.67 0.75
N VAL A 268 -15.66 -11.36 -0.07
CA VAL A 268 -16.14 -12.20 -1.17
C VAL A 268 -15.66 -13.63 -0.98
N LEU A 269 -16.60 -14.58 -0.89
CA LEU A 269 -16.35 -16.01 -0.95
C LEU A 269 -16.64 -16.51 -2.36
N VAL A 270 -15.71 -17.20 -3.00
CA VAL A 270 -15.89 -17.93 -4.26
C VAL A 270 -15.78 -19.42 -3.97
N THR A 271 -16.82 -20.20 -4.25
CA THR A 271 -16.83 -21.63 -3.92
C THR A 271 -17.59 -22.47 -4.92
N THR A 272 -17.13 -23.71 -5.10
CA THR A 272 -17.84 -24.75 -5.85
C THR A 272 -18.91 -25.46 -4.99
N SER A 273 -18.88 -25.31 -3.67
CA SER A 273 -19.69 -26.05 -2.72
C SER A 273 -20.88 -25.24 -2.19
N THR A 274 -22.09 -25.63 -2.58
CA THR A 274 -23.32 -25.05 -2.03
C THR A 274 -23.50 -25.37 -0.54
N THR A 275 -22.95 -26.48 -0.07
CA THR A 275 -22.97 -26.86 1.35
C THR A 275 -22.07 -25.92 2.14
N LEU A 276 -20.81 -25.74 1.70
CA LEU A 276 -19.88 -24.80 2.34
C LEU A 276 -20.46 -23.38 2.39
N ALA A 277 -21.08 -22.93 1.31
CA ALA A 277 -21.71 -21.59 1.26
C ALA A 277 -22.75 -21.42 2.38
N LYS A 278 -23.65 -22.39 2.57
CA LYS A 278 -24.69 -22.37 3.64
C LYS A 278 -24.05 -22.44 5.02
N ASP A 279 -23.06 -23.30 5.21
CA ASP A 279 -22.38 -23.45 6.49
C ASP A 279 -21.63 -22.20 6.89
N VAL A 280 -21.02 -21.50 5.91
CA VAL A 280 -20.37 -20.19 6.12
C VAL A 280 -21.40 -19.14 6.49
N GLU A 281 -22.57 -19.07 5.81
CA GLU A 281 -23.65 -18.14 6.20
C GLU A 281 -24.08 -18.35 7.65
N ALA A 282 -24.26 -19.61 8.07
CA ALA A 282 -24.62 -19.93 9.43
C ALA A 282 -23.54 -19.56 10.46
N GLU A 283 -22.30 -19.81 10.16
CA GLU A 283 -21.16 -19.39 11.02
C GLU A 283 -21.01 -17.86 11.07
N LEU A 284 -21.23 -17.13 9.97
CA LEU A 284 -21.23 -15.66 9.95
C LEU A 284 -22.29 -15.10 10.91
N GLU A 285 -23.54 -15.56 10.84
CA GLU A 285 -24.63 -15.11 11.74
C GLU A 285 -24.25 -15.30 13.21
N LYS A 286 -23.77 -16.50 13.56
CA LYS A 286 -23.35 -16.84 14.91
C LYS A 286 -22.21 -15.97 15.42
N ARG A 287 -21.14 -15.79 14.62
CA ARG A 287 -19.91 -15.08 15.02
C ARG A 287 -20.12 -13.58 15.06
N VAL A 288 -20.85 -13.00 14.10
CA VAL A 288 -21.17 -11.57 14.09
C VAL A 288 -21.96 -11.15 15.33
N ALA A 289 -22.87 -12.01 15.80
CA ALA A 289 -23.62 -11.74 17.03
C ALA A 289 -22.75 -11.67 18.29
N ALA A 290 -21.60 -12.35 18.30
CA ALA A 290 -20.69 -12.44 19.45
C ALA A 290 -19.53 -11.42 19.44
N THR A 291 -19.29 -10.73 18.33
CA THR A 291 -18.16 -9.81 18.20
C THR A 291 -18.46 -8.39 18.71
N LYS A 292 -17.41 -7.69 19.18
CA LYS A 292 -17.49 -6.32 19.69
C LYS A 292 -18.05 -5.30 18.68
N HIS A 293 -17.73 -5.47 17.40
CA HIS A 293 -18.08 -4.52 16.33
C HIS A 293 -19.19 -5.06 15.41
N SER A 294 -20.15 -5.79 15.96
CA SER A 294 -21.21 -6.53 15.24
C SER A 294 -21.96 -5.66 14.21
N GLU A 295 -22.32 -4.43 14.55
CA GLU A 295 -23.04 -3.52 13.64
C GLU A 295 -22.21 -3.16 12.40
N ARG A 296 -20.96 -2.76 12.59
CA ARG A 296 -20.04 -2.43 11.49
C ARG A 296 -19.83 -3.63 10.57
N ILE A 297 -19.53 -4.78 11.16
CA ILE A 297 -19.29 -6.03 10.43
C ILE A 297 -20.54 -6.46 9.66
N ARG A 298 -21.71 -6.40 10.28
CA ARG A 298 -22.99 -6.71 9.61
C ARG A 298 -23.22 -5.79 8.41
N THR A 299 -22.99 -4.48 8.57
CA THR A 299 -23.11 -3.51 7.48
C THR A 299 -22.19 -3.84 6.31
N ALA A 300 -20.93 -4.19 6.58
CA ALA A 300 -19.97 -4.57 5.54
C ALA A 300 -20.36 -5.87 4.83
N LEU A 301 -20.72 -6.91 5.58
CA LEU A 301 -21.08 -8.23 5.02
C LEU A 301 -22.39 -8.23 4.24
N THR A 302 -23.37 -7.38 4.61
CA THR A 302 -24.66 -7.25 3.90
C THR A 302 -24.65 -6.14 2.85
N GLY A 303 -23.54 -5.40 2.73
CA GLY A 303 -23.38 -4.37 1.72
C GLY A 303 -23.26 -4.95 0.31
N ILE A 304 -23.55 -4.11 -0.68
CA ILE A 304 -23.52 -4.50 -2.11
C ILE A 304 -22.13 -4.94 -2.59
N GLN A 305 -21.07 -4.63 -1.85
CA GLN A 305 -19.69 -4.96 -2.16
C GLN A 305 -19.28 -6.36 -1.72
N SER A 306 -20.10 -7.05 -0.89
CA SER A 306 -19.80 -8.37 -0.36
C SER A 306 -20.70 -9.44 -0.98
N ALA A 307 -20.19 -10.64 -1.17
CA ALA A 307 -20.98 -11.75 -1.73
C ALA A 307 -20.40 -13.13 -1.45
N ILE A 308 -21.26 -14.14 -1.54
CA ILE A 308 -20.88 -15.53 -1.78
C ILE A 308 -21.21 -15.86 -3.23
N ALA A 309 -20.16 -16.19 -4.01
CA ALA A 309 -20.24 -16.53 -5.43
C ALA A 309 -20.11 -18.05 -5.63
N LEU A 310 -21.12 -18.68 -6.22
CA LEU A 310 -21.08 -20.08 -6.60
C LEU A 310 -20.53 -20.22 -8.02
N VAL A 311 -19.60 -21.15 -8.21
CA VAL A 311 -18.95 -21.47 -9.48
C VAL A 311 -19.06 -22.97 -9.78
N ASP A 312 -18.92 -23.35 -11.06
CA ASP A 312 -19.01 -24.76 -11.50
C ASP A 312 -17.78 -25.57 -11.15
N SER A 313 -16.61 -24.96 -11.19
CA SER A 313 -15.31 -25.64 -11.00
C SER A 313 -14.28 -24.73 -10.35
N LEU A 314 -13.20 -25.31 -9.84
CA LEU A 314 -12.06 -24.53 -9.33
C LEU A 314 -11.37 -23.72 -10.43
N GLU A 315 -11.36 -24.19 -11.69
CA GLU A 315 -10.83 -23.42 -12.83
C GLU A 315 -11.62 -22.13 -13.01
N GLN A 316 -12.95 -22.22 -13.03
CA GLN A 316 -13.80 -21.04 -13.08
C GLN A 316 -13.57 -20.14 -11.84
N GLY A 317 -13.45 -20.73 -10.65
CA GLY A 317 -13.13 -19.99 -9.44
C GLY A 317 -11.80 -19.22 -9.53
N LEU A 318 -10.76 -19.84 -10.11
CA LEU A 318 -9.48 -19.18 -10.38
C LEU A 318 -9.61 -18.01 -11.37
N ASP A 319 -10.41 -18.16 -12.43
CA ASP A 319 -10.69 -17.08 -13.37
C ASP A 319 -11.41 -15.92 -12.68
N VAL A 320 -12.39 -16.24 -11.84
CA VAL A 320 -13.16 -15.25 -11.05
C VAL A 320 -12.24 -14.46 -10.12
N VAL A 321 -11.40 -15.13 -9.29
CA VAL A 321 -10.53 -14.42 -8.35
C VAL A 321 -9.40 -13.66 -9.05
N ASN A 322 -8.88 -14.17 -10.19
CA ASN A 322 -7.92 -13.44 -11.03
C ASN A 322 -8.55 -12.20 -11.68
N ALA A 323 -9.83 -12.26 -12.06
CA ALA A 323 -10.59 -11.11 -12.57
C ALA A 323 -10.88 -10.09 -11.46
N TYR A 324 -11.22 -10.57 -10.27
CA TYR A 324 -11.46 -9.73 -9.11
C TYR A 324 -10.18 -8.99 -8.66
N ALA A 325 -9.02 -9.64 -8.70
CA ALA A 325 -7.73 -9.04 -8.33
C ALA A 325 -7.78 -8.37 -6.94
N ALA A 326 -8.17 -9.15 -5.92
CA ALA A 326 -8.36 -8.69 -4.55
C ALA A 326 -7.08 -8.15 -3.92
N GLU A 327 -7.22 -7.28 -2.93
CA GLU A 327 -6.15 -6.90 -2.01
C GLU A 327 -5.59 -8.13 -1.29
N HIS A 328 -6.49 -8.89 -0.65
CA HIS A 328 -6.16 -10.13 0.04
C HIS A 328 -6.87 -11.28 -0.68
N LEU A 329 -6.12 -12.31 -1.07
CA LEU A 329 -6.68 -13.52 -1.66
C LEU A 329 -6.29 -14.73 -0.84
N GLU A 330 -7.27 -15.42 -0.25
CA GLU A 330 -7.06 -16.70 0.40
C GLU A 330 -7.42 -17.86 -0.53
N ILE A 331 -6.62 -18.92 -0.49
CA ILE A 331 -6.84 -20.17 -1.20
C ILE A 331 -7.07 -21.28 -0.18
N GLN A 332 -8.32 -21.64 0.04
CA GLN A 332 -8.79 -22.63 1.02
C GLN A 332 -9.29 -23.88 0.29
N THR A 333 -8.43 -24.46 -0.56
CA THR A 333 -8.75 -25.64 -1.35
C THR A 333 -7.91 -26.84 -0.91
N ARG A 334 -8.31 -28.06 -1.31
CA ARG A 334 -7.56 -29.30 -1.06
C ARG A 334 -6.11 -29.22 -1.52
N ASN A 335 -5.88 -28.58 -2.67
CA ASN A 335 -4.56 -28.44 -3.29
C ASN A 335 -4.11 -26.98 -3.32
N ALA A 336 -4.28 -26.26 -2.21
CA ALA A 336 -4.10 -24.82 -2.11
C ALA A 336 -2.79 -24.29 -2.73
N ALA A 337 -1.66 -24.96 -2.53
CA ALA A 337 -0.37 -24.54 -3.10
C ALA A 337 -0.33 -24.61 -4.64
N SER A 338 -0.90 -25.66 -5.22
CA SER A 338 -0.96 -25.81 -6.67
C SER A 338 -1.98 -24.86 -7.33
N ASP A 339 -3.06 -24.54 -6.64
CA ASP A 339 -4.06 -23.58 -7.11
C ASP A 339 -3.53 -22.15 -6.97
N ALA A 340 -2.84 -21.83 -5.88
CA ALA A 340 -2.17 -20.55 -5.69
C ALA A 340 -1.13 -20.26 -6.79
N ALA A 341 -0.44 -21.27 -7.30
CA ALA A 341 0.52 -21.11 -8.41
C ALA A 341 -0.12 -20.62 -9.72
N LYS A 342 -1.45 -20.70 -9.86
CA LYS A 342 -2.21 -20.23 -11.02
C LYS A 342 -2.71 -18.77 -10.83
N ILE A 343 -2.51 -18.18 -9.66
CA ILE A 343 -2.90 -16.81 -9.38
C ILE A 343 -1.93 -15.84 -10.05
N ARG A 344 -2.47 -14.80 -10.67
CA ARG A 344 -1.73 -13.74 -11.35
C ARG A 344 -2.04 -12.35 -10.83
N ASN A 345 -3.22 -12.18 -10.24
CA ASN A 345 -3.71 -10.88 -9.83
C ASN A 345 -4.24 -10.94 -8.38
N ALA A 346 -3.40 -10.56 -7.43
CA ALA A 346 -3.77 -10.33 -6.03
C ALA A 346 -2.73 -9.41 -5.38
N GLY A 347 -3.10 -8.65 -4.38
CA GLY A 347 -2.16 -7.88 -3.57
C GLY A 347 -1.26 -8.80 -2.74
N ALA A 348 -1.87 -9.78 -2.04
CA ALA A 348 -1.19 -10.88 -1.37
C ALA A 348 -2.02 -12.17 -1.51
N VAL A 349 -1.33 -13.33 -1.53
CA VAL A 349 -1.97 -14.65 -1.61
C VAL A 349 -1.65 -15.44 -0.34
N PHE A 350 -2.71 -15.87 0.36
CA PHE A 350 -2.64 -16.64 1.59
C PHE A 350 -3.00 -18.10 1.29
N ILE A 351 -2.10 -19.03 1.57
CA ILE A 351 -2.16 -20.39 1.03
C ILE A 351 -2.48 -21.39 2.13
N GLY A 352 -3.69 -21.95 2.07
CA GLY A 352 -4.14 -23.01 2.96
C GLY A 352 -4.57 -22.50 4.33
N ARG A 353 -5.12 -23.40 5.12
CA ARG A 353 -5.82 -23.17 6.38
C ARG A 353 -5.05 -22.33 7.42
N PHE A 354 -3.74 -22.50 7.51
CA PHE A 354 -2.91 -21.87 8.55
C PHE A 354 -2.30 -20.55 8.12
N SER A 355 -2.81 -19.95 7.06
CA SER A 355 -2.36 -18.67 6.53
C SER A 355 -3.52 -17.68 6.43
N PRO A 356 -4.16 -17.30 7.55
CA PRO A 356 -5.24 -16.30 7.53
C PRO A 356 -4.67 -14.91 7.20
N VAL A 357 -5.52 -14.00 6.68
CA VAL A 357 -5.13 -12.61 6.34
C VAL A 357 -4.52 -11.89 7.54
N SER A 358 -5.07 -12.06 8.74
CA SER A 358 -4.55 -11.45 9.97
C SER A 358 -3.09 -11.81 10.26
N LEU A 359 -2.58 -12.96 9.79
CA LEU A 359 -1.16 -13.28 9.89
C LEU A 359 -0.32 -12.33 9.02
N GLY A 360 -0.79 -12.01 7.81
CA GLY A 360 -0.16 -11.04 6.90
C GLY A 360 -0.19 -9.62 7.44
N ASP A 361 -1.29 -9.24 8.08
CA ASP A 361 -1.47 -7.90 8.65
C ASP A 361 -0.48 -7.58 9.76
N TYR A 362 -0.01 -8.60 10.48
CA TYR A 362 0.82 -8.36 11.66
C TYR A 362 2.22 -8.99 11.60
N SER A 363 2.33 -10.30 11.37
CA SER A 363 3.55 -11.03 11.72
C SER A 363 4.05 -12.06 10.70
N ALA A 364 3.46 -12.17 9.49
CA ALA A 364 3.99 -13.02 8.45
C ALA A 364 5.35 -12.53 7.93
N GLY A 365 5.59 -11.22 8.03
CA GLY A 365 6.78 -10.57 7.48
C GLY A 365 6.57 -9.95 6.11
N SER A 366 5.46 -10.25 5.43
CA SER A 366 5.01 -9.54 4.23
C SER A 366 4.53 -8.12 4.58
N ASN A 367 4.17 -7.33 3.56
CA ASN A 367 3.62 -5.99 3.78
C ASN A 367 2.11 -6.01 3.60
N HIS A 368 1.37 -5.31 4.48
CA HIS A 368 -0.07 -5.20 4.40
C HIS A 368 -0.57 -3.95 3.65
N VAL A 369 0.34 -3.06 3.23
CA VAL A 369 -0.03 -1.93 2.36
C VAL A 369 -0.10 -2.44 0.94
N LEU A 370 -1.27 -2.83 0.52
CA LEU A 370 -1.53 -3.59 -0.70
C LEU A 370 -2.41 -2.79 -1.68
N PRO A 371 -2.36 -3.08 -2.98
CA PRO A 371 -3.26 -2.47 -3.95
C PRO A 371 -4.69 -2.98 -3.78
N THR A 372 -5.65 -2.09 -3.74
CA THR A 372 -7.09 -2.36 -3.63
C THR A 372 -7.82 -2.07 -4.92
N GLY A 373 -9.13 -2.32 -4.96
CA GLY A 373 -9.97 -1.89 -6.08
C GLY A 373 -9.62 -2.53 -7.42
N GLY A 374 -9.04 -3.74 -7.43
CA GLY A 374 -8.59 -4.44 -8.63
C GLY A 374 -7.25 -3.95 -9.17
N CYS A 375 -6.59 -2.98 -8.52
CA CYS A 375 -5.28 -2.47 -8.94
C CYS A 375 -4.17 -3.52 -8.85
N ALA A 376 -4.38 -4.62 -8.14
CA ALA A 376 -3.44 -5.75 -8.07
C ALA A 376 -3.13 -6.39 -9.44
N CYS A 377 -3.88 -6.05 -10.49
CA CYS A 377 -3.57 -6.48 -11.86
C CYS A 377 -2.41 -5.68 -12.51
N HIS A 378 -1.97 -4.56 -11.95
CA HIS A 378 -0.89 -3.71 -12.47
C HIS A 378 -0.02 -3.04 -11.39
N SER A 379 -0.38 -3.16 -10.12
CA SER A 379 0.37 -2.57 -9.00
C SER A 379 0.77 -3.64 -7.99
N SER A 380 1.91 -3.46 -7.36
CA SER A 380 2.39 -4.30 -6.27
C SER A 380 2.10 -3.66 -4.91
N GLY A 381 2.10 -4.47 -3.86
CA GLY A 381 2.13 -3.97 -2.48
C GLY A 381 3.41 -3.20 -2.17
N LEU A 382 3.39 -2.46 -1.06
CA LEU A 382 4.53 -1.71 -0.57
C LEU A 382 5.70 -2.66 -0.31
N SER A 383 6.86 -2.29 -0.80
CA SER A 383 8.09 -3.09 -0.71
C SER A 383 9.31 -2.17 -0.65
N VAL A 384 10.50 -2.76 -0.48
CA VAL A 384 11.76 -2.01 -0.57
C VAL A 384 11.87 -1.27 -1.92
N GLN A 385 11.34 -1.87 -2.99
CA GLN A 385 11.38 -1.29 -4.35
C GLN A 385 10.62 0.03 -4.45
N THR A 386 9.57 0.23 -3.65
CA THR A 386 8.79 1.46 -3.62
C THR A 386 9.64 2.69 -3.28
N PHE A 387 10.69 2.50 -2.50
CA PHE A 387 11.60 3.55 -2.04
C PHE A 387 12.86 3.69 -2.90
N LEU A 388 13.00 2.89 -3.97
CA LEU A 388 14.17 2.87 -4.84
C LEU A 388 13.83 3.38 -6.24
N ARG A 389 14.83 4.01 -6.88
CA ARG A 389 14.79 4.43 -8.28
C ARG A 389 15.91 3.76 -9.03
N GLY A 390 15.62 3.15 -10.18
CA GLY A 390 16.61 2.62 -11.09
C GLY A 390 17.24 3.78 -11.90
N LEU A 391 18.55 3.96 -11.82
CA LEU A 391 19.30 4.92 -12.62
C LEU A 391 20.30 4.20 -13.50
N HIS A 392 20.30 4.54 -14.79
CA HIS A 392 21.28 4.02 -15.75
C HIS A 392 22.53 4.90 -15.79
N PHE A 393 23.67 4.26 -15.58
CA PHE A 393 25.00 4.87 -15.76
C PHE A 393 25.57 4.30 -17.06
N ILE A 394 25.70 5.16 -18.07
CA ILE A 394 26.14 4.80 -19.41
C ILE A 394 27.59 5.25 -19.56
N GLU A 395 28.50 4.32 -19.83
CA GLU A 395 29.93 4.57 -19.96
C GLU A 395 30.45 3.93 -21.25
N TYR A 396 31.03 4.72 -22.13
CA TYR A 396 31.64 4.30 -23.40
C TYR A 396 33.04 4.82 -23.52
N GLY A 397 34.01 3.95 -23.84
CA GLY A 397 35.33 4.35 -24.29
C GLY A 397 35.31 4.79 -25.74
N GLN A 398 36.37 5.45 -26.18
CA GLN A 398 36.50 6.04 -27.53
C GLN A 398 36.24 5.01 -28.65
N ALA A 399 36.80 3.80 -28.56
CA ALA A 399 36.64 2.77 -29.59
C ALA A 399 35.17 2.33 -29.75
N ALA A 400 34.50 2.03 -28.65
CA ALA A 400 33.10 1.68 -28.64
C ALA A 400 32.19 2.82 -29.10
N PHE A 401 32.53 4.06 -28.73
CA PHE A 401 31.83 5.26 -29.21
C PHE A 401 31.97 5.42 -30.73
N THR A 402 33.18 5.25 -31.29
CA THR A 402 33.43 5.38 -32.73
C THR A 402 32.68 4.33 -33.52
N GLU A 403 32.62 3.09 -33.01
CA GLU A 403 31.86 1.97 -33.63
C GLU A 403 30.37 2.31 -33.83
N ILE A 404 29.74 2.93 -32.83
CA ILE A 404 28.27 3.16 -32.84
C ILE A 404 27.89 4.52 -33.45
N LEU A 405 28.86 5.40 -33.71
CA LEU A 405 28.63 6.79 -34.11
C LEU A 405 27.72 6.93 -35.32
N GLU A 406 28.03 6.24 -36.42
CA GLU A 406 27.27 6.31 -37.66
C GLU A 406 25.82 5.86 -37.49
N THR A 407 25.59 4.84 -36.65
CA THR A 407 24.25 4.37 -36.33
C THR A 407 23.43 5.46 -35.64
N VAL A 408 24.00 6.13 -34.64
CA VAL A 408 23.31 7.21 -33.92
C VAL A 408 23.04 8.41 -34.83
N VAL A 409 24.01 8.82 -35.66
CA VAL A 409 23.83 9.93 -36.60
C VAL A 409 22.75 9.62 -37.63
N THR A 410 22.70 8.38 -38.14
CA THR A 410 21.68 7.93 -39.11
C THR A 410 20.30 7.99 -38.53
N LEU A 411 20.11 7.44 -37.29
CA LEU A 411 18.85 7.49 -36.60
C LEU A 411 18.42 8.93 -36.29
N ALA A 412 19.30 9.74 -35.76
CA ALA A 412 19.02 11.14 -35.45
C ALA A 412 18.52 11.92 -36.68
N ASN A 413 19.19 11.72 -37.84
CA ASN A 413 18.76 12.34 -39.08
C ASN A 413 17.42 11.82 -39.57
N SER A 414 17.14 10.54 -39.38
CA SER A 414 15.81 9.93 -39.75
C SER A 414 14.66 10.48 -38.92
N GLU A 415 14.94 10.96 -37.72
CA GLU A 415 13.98 11.58 -36.81
C GLU A 415 13.91 13.13 -36.94
N ASP A 416 14.61 13.70 -37.94
CA ASP A 416 14.77 15.15 -38.12
C ASP A 416 15.35 15.86 -36.86
N LEU A 417 16.32 15.18 -36.21
CA LEU A 417 17.04 15.68 -35.05
C LEU A 417 18.57 15.79 -35.31
N PRO A 418 19.02 16.60 -36.30
CA PRO A 418 20.42 16.64 -36.72
C PRO A 418 21.38 17.06 -35.60
N ALA A 419 20.93 17.87 -34.65
CA ALA A 419 21.75 18.27 -33.51
C ALA A 419 22.15 17.09 -32.60
N HIS A 420 21.37 15.99 -32.57
CA HIS A 420 21.74 14.76 -31.88
C HIS A 420 22.90 14.05 -32.59
N GLY A 421 22.89 14.05 -33.93
CA GLY A 421 23.99 13.57 -34.74
C GLY A 421 25.25 14.44 -34.59
N GLU A 422 25.10 15.78 -34.59
CA GLU A 422 26.18 16.74 -34.34
C GLU A 422 26.84 16.56 -32.97
N ALA A 423 26.03 16.27 -31.94
CA ALA A 423 26.54 15.95 -30.61
C ALA A 423 27.45 14.70 -30.61
N MET A 424 27.25 13.76 -31.52
CA MET A 424 28.15 12.62 -31.73
C MET A 424 29.43 13.03 -32.47
N THR A 425 29.31 13.71 -33.62
CA THR A 425 30.44 14.04 -34.48
C THR A 425 31.39 15.07 -33.87
N ALA A 426 30.89 16.03 -33.10
CA ALA A 426 31.71 17.05 -32.42
C ALA A 426 32.74 16.44 -31.45
N ARG A 427 32.55 15.22 -30.98
CA ARG A 427 33.50 14.51 -30.11
C ARG A 427 34.75 14.00 -30.86
N LEU A 428 34.69 13.95 -32.19
CA LEU A 428 35.81 13.56 -33.02
C LEU A 428 36.67 14.75 -33.44
N GLU A 429 36.14 15.98 -33.39
CA GLU A 429 36.87 17.19 -33.86
C GLU A 429 38.07 17.54 -32.99
N ASN A 430 38.15 16.98 -31.76
CA ASN A 430 39.22 17.25 -30.79
C ASN A 430 40.07 16.00 -30.49
N LEU A 431 40.01 14.98 -31.34
CA LEU A 431 40.82 13.77 -31.24
C LEU A 431 41.97 13.88 -32.22
#